data_f52b8225743d430ea75b79111b4f2f48
#
_entry.id   f52b8225743d430ea75b79111b4f2f48
#
_cell.length_a   1.000
_cell.length_b   1.000
_cell.length_c   1.000
_cell.angle_alpha   90.00
_cell.angle_beta   90.00
_cell.angle_gamma   90.00
#
_symmetry.space_group_name_H-M   'P 1'
#
loop_
_entity.id
_entity.type
_entity.pdbx_description
1 polymer ?
#
loop_
_entity_poly.entity_id
_entity_poly.type
_entity_poly.pdbx_seq_one_letter_code
_entity_poly.pdbx_strand_id
1 'polypeptide(L)'
;DEKLNKLTASLSIAVTVGSVVTKAIFDGLENSPLKTTALILSSLSMALFLAGAIIGFNGLRPKERFGYGAKYLRTLAEGGQDAVKTMWHAASGFQVTNNIRSNQATVAITFIRNGVIFFTASIFLSLFAKSTNTEPQISPSINNELTHPAPEQHKLPAPDTSTNFLEPR
;
A
#
# COMPACT_ATOMS: atom_id res chain seq x y z
N ASP A 1 27.85 4.12 -1.52
CA ASP A 1 26.88 3.99 -0.42
C ASP A 1 25.76 5.03 -0.46
N GLU A 2 26.01 6.27 -0.94
CA GLU A 2 25.01 7.34 -1.00
C GLU A 2 23.78 6.96 -1.87
N LYS A 3 24.02 6.31 -3.02
CA LYS A 3 22.93 5.85 -3.90
C LYS A 3 22.05 4.78 -3.25
N LEU A 4 22.68 3.90 -2.48
CA LEU A 4 21.96 2.85 -1.75
C LEU A 4 21.09 3.47 -0.64
N ASN A 5 21.63 4.43 0.10
CA ASN A 5 20.89 5.13 1.14
C ASN A 5 19.69 5.90 0.59
N LYS A 6 19.87 6.62 -0.53
CA LYS A 6 18.76 7.33 -1.19
C LYS A 6 17.66 6.36 -1.66
N LEU A 7 18.05 5.23 -2.23
CA LEU A 7 17.09 4.22 -2.71
C LEU A 7 16.35 3.55 -1.55
N THR A 8 17.06 3.23 -0.46
CA THR A 8 16.46 2.67 0.76
C THR A 8 15.50 3.66 1.41
N ALA A 9 15.88 4.92 1.51
CA ALA A 9 15.01 5.98 2.05
C ALA A 9 13.74 6.15 1.20
N SER A 10 13.88 6.22 -0.13
CA SER A 10 12.73 6.33 -1.03
C SER A 10 11.79 5.13 -0.94
N LEU A 11 12.34 3.91 -0.83
CA LEU A 11 11.56 2.69 -0.67
C LEU A 11 10.82 2.66 0.66
N SER A 12 11.48 3.05 1.74
CA SER A 12 10.88 3.14 3.08
C SER A 12 9.71 4.11 3.10
N ILE A 13 9.85 5.29 2.49
CA ILE A 13 8.76 6.26 2.35
C ILE A 13 7.61 5.67 1.54
N ALA A 14 7.89 5.04 0.40
CA ALA A 14 6.86 4.45 -0.45
C ALA A 14 6.07 3.34 0.28
N VAL A 15 6.75 2.47 1.03
CA VAL A 15 6.11 1.41 1.83
C VAL A 15 5.26 2.01 2.95
N THR A 16 5.76 3.02 3.65
CA THR A 16 5.03 3.68 4.74
C THR A 16 3.76 4.35 4.22
N VAL A 17 3.88 5.18 3.18
CA VAL A 17 2.74 5.86 2.55
C VAL A 17 1.73 4.84 2.02
N GLY A 18 2.21 3.79 1.33
CA GLY A 18 1.36 2.71 0.81
C GLY A 18 0.58 2.00 1.91
N SER A 19 1.22 1.71 3.04
CA SER A 19 0.58 1.07 4.19
C SER A 19 -0.49 1.95 4.83
N VAL A 20 -0.22 3.25 5.00
CA VAL A 20 -1.18 4.21 5.55
C VAL A 20 -2.40 4.35 4.64
N VAL A 21 -2.18 4.47 3.32
CA VAL A 21 -3.28 4.56 2.34
C VAL A 21 -4.10 3.26 2.31
N THR A 22 -3.45 2.10 2.30
CA THR A 22 -4.15 0.81 2.33
C THR A 22 -5.02 0.66 3.58
N LYS A 23 -4.49 1.07 4.75
CA LYS A 23 -5.25 1.08 5.99
C LYS A 23 -6.43 2.05 5.91
N ALA A 24 -6.24 3.27 5.41
CA ALA A 24 -7.30 4.25 5.25
C ALA A 24 -8.42 3.74 4.30
N ILE A 25 -8.07 3.00 3.25
CA ILE A 25 -9.05 2.34 2.35
C ILE A 25 -9.81 1.25 3.12
N PHE A 26 -9.09 0.46 3.93
CA PHE A 26 -9.68 -0.64 4.68
C PHE A 26 -10.68 -0.14 5.73
N ASP A 27 -10.32 0.89 6.48
CA ASP A 27 -11.10 1.42 7.59
C ASP A 27 -12.22 2.37 7.11
N GLY A 28 -12.01 3.08 6.01
CA GLY A 28 -12.87 4.17 5.56
C GLY A 28 -13.98 3.79 4.57
N LEU A 29 -13.98 2.56 4.06
CA LEU A 29 -14.97 2.10 3.10
C LEU A 29 -15.84 0.99 3.69
N GLU A 30 -17.15 1.09 3.46
CA GLU A 30 -18.08 -0.01 3.74
C GLU A 30 -17.79 -1.22 2.85
N ASN A 31 -18.24 -2.40 3.25
CA ASN A 31 -18.05 -3.64 2.51
C ASN A 31 -18.79 -3.59 1.16
N SER A 32 -18.10 -3.14 0.13
CA SER A 32 -18.59 -3.02 -1.23
C SER A 32 -17.62 -3.69 -2.21
N PRO A 33 -18.07 -4.09 -3.41
CA PRO A 33 -17.19 -4.63 -4.44
C PRO A 33 -16.08 -3.63 -4.83
N LEU A 34 -16.35 -2.33 -4.74
CA LEU A 34 -15.35 -1.27 -5.00
C LEU A 34 -14.21 -1.30 -3.98
N LYS A 35 -14.52 -1.53 -2.68
CA LYS A 35 -13.50 -1.72 -1.64
C LYS A 35 -12.58 -2.89 -1.97
N THR A 36 -13.16 -4.03 -2.31
CA THR A 36 -12.39 -5.23 -2.65
C THR A 36 -11.47 -4.97 -3.85
N THR A 37 -11.98 -4.32 -4.90
CA THR A 37 -11.20 -3.97 -6.08
C THR A 37 -10.07 -3.01 -5.73
N ALA A 38 -10.32 -1.96 -4.94
CA ALA A 38 -9.30 -1.02 -4.49
C ALA A 38 -8.20 -1.69 -3.66
N LEU A 39 -8.56 -2.64 -2.78
CA LEU A 39 -7.60 -3.41 -1.99
C LEU A 39 -6.74 -4.33 -2.86
N ILE A 40 -7.34 -5.00 -3.86
CA ILE A 40 -6.60 -5.84 -4.80
C ILE A 40 -5.59 -5.00 -5.60
N LEU A 41 -6.01 -3.84 -6.13
CA LEU A 41 -5.11 -2.93 -6.85
C LEU A 41 -3.97 -2.42 -5.95
N SER A 42 -4.28 -2.05 -4.71
CA SER A 42 -3.28 -1.60 -3.74
C SER A 42 -2.27 -2.70 -3.43
N SER A 43 -2.73 -3.92 -3.19
CA SER A 43 -1.87 -5.08 -2.94
C SER A 43 -0.97 -5.40 -4.14
N LEU A 44 -1.53 -5.37 -5.36
CA LEU A 44 -0.77 -5.57 -6.59
C LEU A 44 0.28 -4.49 -6.79
N SER A 45 -0.06 -3.23 -6.52
CA SER A 45 0.89 -2.11 -6.54
C SER A 45 2.07 -2.34 -5.60
N MET A 46 1.81 -2.75 -4.36
CA MET A 46 2.85 -3.04 -3.37
C MET A 46 3.75 -4.21 -3.81
N ALA A 47 3.18 -5.26 -4.40
CA ALA A 47 3.96 -6.37 -4.95
C ALA A 47 4.89 -5.90 -6.09
N LEU A 48 4.41 -5.01 -6.97
CA LEU A 48 5.21 -4.44 -8.06
C LEU A 48 6.34 -3.55 -7.52
N PHE A 49 6.09 -2.73 -6.49
CA PHE A 49 7.14 -1.94 -5.85
C PHE A 49 8.22 -2.82 -5.23
N LEU A 50 7.83 -3.89 -4.51
CA LEU A 50 8.78 -4.84 -3.95
C LEU A 50 9.61 -5.55 -5.02
N ALA A 51 8.99 -6.02 -6.10
CA ALA A 51 9.68 -6.64 -7.22
C ALA A 51 10.66 -5.67 -7.87
N GLY A 52 10.25 -4.44 -8.15
CA GLY A 52 11.12 -3.39 -8.68
C GLY A 52 12.29 -3.08 -7.77
N ALA A 53 12.06 -3.02 -6.45
CA ALA A 53 13.11 -2.81 -5.46
C ALA A 53 14.14 -3.95 -5.46
N ILE A 54 13.69 -5.20 -5.41
CA ILE A 54 14.58 -6.38 -5.41
C ILE A 54 15.45 -6.40 -6.67
N ILE A 55 14.85 -6.16 -7.85
CA ILE A 55 15.59 -6.12 -9.12
C ILE A 55 16.57 -4.95 -9.12
N GLY A 56 16.16 -3.76 -8.66
CA GLY A 56 17.01 -2.60 -8.54
C GLY A 56 18.21 -2.83 -7.60
N PHE A 57 17.99 -3.41 -6.42
CA PHE A 57 19.06 -3.77 -5.49
C PHE A 57 20.03 -4.78 -6.07
N ASN A 58 19.56 -5.80 -6.82
CA ASN A 58 20.41 -6.75 -7.49
C ASN A 58 21.29 -6.08 -8.56
N GLY A 59 20.79 -5.07 -9.24
CA GLY A 59 21.56 -4.25 -10.18
C GLY A 59 22.66 -3.40 -9.52
N LEU A 60 22.47 -3.02 -8.25
CA LEU A 60 23.44 -2.22 -7.49
C LEU A 60 24.52 -3.05 -6.80
N ARG A 61 24.35 -4.38 -6.68
CA ARG A 61 25.35 -5.23 -6.04
C ARG A 61 26.71 -5.08 -6.73
N PRO A 62 27.80 -4.99 -5.94
CA PRO A 62 29.14 -5.01 -6.49
C PRO A 62 29.34 -6.29 -7.28
N LYS A 63 29.69 -6.19 -8.55
CA LYS A 63 30.09 -7.32 -9.39
C LYS A 63 31.60 -7.27 -9.56
N GLU A 64 32.17 -8.41 -9.93
CA GLU A 64 33.58 -8.48 -10.27
C GLU A 64 33.96 -7.39 -11.29
N ARG A 65 35.05 -6.71 -11.01
CA ARG A 65 35.58 -5.66 -11.89
C ARG A 65 36.61 -6.31 -12.81
N PHE A 66 36.29 -6.35 -14.08
CA PHE A 66 37.24 -6.76 -15.10
C PHE A 66 38.31 -5.68 -15.28
N GLY A 67 39.54 -6.09 -15.55
CA GLY A 67 40.62 -5.14 -15.84
C GLY A 67 41.29 -4.52 -14.61
N TYR A 68 41.09 -5.06 -13.42
CA TYR A 68 41.75 -4.61 -12.19
C TYR A 68 42.47 -5.77 -11.49
N GLY A 69 43.61 -5.44 -10.91
CA GLY A 69 44.43 -6.37 -10.14
C GLY A 69 45.84 -6.51 -10.66
N ALA A 70 46.74 -7.01 -9.79
CA ALA A 70 48.18 -7.09 -10.09
C ALA A 70 48.48 -7.93 -11.34
N LYS A 71 47.76 -9.05 -11.52
CA LYS A 71 47.93 -9.91 -12.69
C LYS A 71 47.61 -9.21 -14.00
N TYR A 72 46.51 -8.45 -14.04
CA TYR A 72 46.08 -7.66 -15.18
C TYR A 72 47.12 -6.59 -15.54
N LEU A 73 47.54 -5.81 -14.54
CA LEU A 73 48.53 -4.75 -14.71
C LEU A 73 49.90 -5.33 -15.19
N ARG A 74 50.32 -6.48 -14.66
CA ARG A 74 51.54 -7.16 -15.06
C ARG A 74 51.49 -7.58 -16.53
N THR A 75 50.40 -8.23 -16.95
CA THR A 75 50.23 -8.69 -18.36
C THR A 75 50.23 -7.46 -19.31
N LEU A 76 49.63 -6.33 -18.89
CA LEU A 76 49.68 -5.11 -19.69
C LEU A 76 51.10 -4.53 -19.78
N ALA A 77 51.86 -4.57 -18.69
CA ALA A 77 53.24 -4.05 -18.64
C ALA A 77 54.21 -4.91 -19.48
N GLU A 78 53.97 -6.21 -19.58
CA GLU A 78 54.73 -7.13 -20.41
C GLU A 78 54.48 -6.90 -21.92
N GLY A 79 53.32 -6.30 -22.26
CA GLY A 79 53.01 -5.92 -23.66
C GLY A 79 52.67 -7.09 -24.56
N GLY A 80 52.70 -6.86 -25.86
CA GLY A 80 52.49 -7.90 -26.89
C GLY A 80 51.05 -8.32 -27.12
N GLN A 81 50.84 -9.44 -27.78
CA GLN A 81 49.52 -9.96 -28.15
C GLN A 81 48.65 -10.31 -26.92
N ASP A 82 49.25 -10.73 -25.82
CA ASP A 82 48.56 -11.08 -24.61
C ASP A 82 48.00 -9.86 -23.88
N ALA A 83 48.69 -8.73 -23.95
CA ALA A 83 48.19 -7.47 -23.47
C ALA A 83 46.91 -7.04 -24.23
N VAL A 84 46.91 -7.17 -25.56
CA VAL A 84 45.77 -6.81 -26.41
C VAL A 84 44.58 -7.73 -26.10
N LYS A 85 44.75 -9.04 -25.97
CA LYS A 85 43.71 -9.99 -25.61
C LYS A 85 43.12 -9.69 -24.24
N THR A 86 43.99 -9.41 -23.28
CA THR A 86 43.59 -9.06 -21.90
C THR A 86 42.75 -7.79 -21.87
N MET A 87 43.11 -6.75 -22.59
CA MET A 87 42.33 -5.51 -22.75
C MET A 87 40.97 -5.80 -23.40
N TRP A 88 40.94 -6.67 -24.45
CA TRP A 88 39.68 -7.04 -25.12
C TRP A 88 38.73 -7.78 -24.19
N HIS A 89 39.23 -8.75 -23.43
CA HIS A 89 38.44 -9.47 -22.44
C HIS A 89 37.92 -8.57 -21.36
N ALA A 90 38.73 -7.63 -20.88
CA ALA A 90 38.27 -6.64 -19.91
C ALA A 90 37.15 -5.72 -20.46
N ALA A 91 37.35 -5.18 -21.67
CA ALA A 91 36.36 -4.33 -22.34
C ALA A 91 35.05 -5.09 -22.60
N SER A 92 35.12 -6.31 -23.11
CA SER A 92 33.97 -7.21 -23.33
C SER A 92 33.22 -7.50 -22.01
N GLY A 93 33.94 -7.84 -20.95
CA GLY A 93 33.37 -8.06 -19.62
C GLY A 93 32.64 -6.83 -19.06
N PHE A 94 33.22 -5.64 -19.24
CA PHE A 94 32.59 -4.37 -18.88
C PHE A 94 31.29 -4.13 -19.67
N GLN A 95 31.33 -4.35 -20.97
CA GLN A 95 30.16 -4.16 -21.84
C GLN A 95 29.00 -5.09 -21.44
N VAL A 96 29.28 -6.39 -21.24
CA VAL A 96 28.27 -7.36 -20.79
C VAL A 96 27.69 -6.97 -19.43
N THR A 97 28.55 -6.61 -18.47
CA THR A 97 28.11 -6.20 -17.13
C THR A 97 27.26 -4.94 -17.19
N ASN A 98 27.63 -3.96 -18.02
CA ASN A 98 26.89 -2.72 -18.18
C ASN A 98 25.50 -2.97 -18.81
N ASN A 99 25.43 -3.83 -19.83
CA ASN A 99 24.18 -4.22 -20.47
C ASN A 99 23.23 -4.92 -19.47
N ILE A 100 23.75 -5.85 -18.66
CA ILE A 100 22.95 -6.53 -17.63
C ILE A 100 22.40 -5.50 -16.62
N ARG A 101 23.23 -4.57 -16.14
CA ARG A 101 22.80 -3.53 -15.21
C ARG A 101 21.76 -2.61 -15.81
N SER A 102 21.96 -2.20 -17.06
CA SER A 102 21.01 -1.36 -17.80
C SER A 102 19.65 -2.05 -17.93
N ASN A 103 19.63 -3.32 -18.31
CA ASN A 103 18.41 -4.11 -18.41
C ASN A 103 17.72 -4.24 -17.05
N GLN A 104 18.46 -4.53 -15.97
CA GLN A 104 17.91 -4.61 -14.62
C GLN A 104 17.31 -3.28 -14.18
N ALA A 105 17.98 -2.16 -14.46
CA ALA A 105 17.46 -0.82 -14.16
C ALA A 105 16.17 -0.53 -14.93
N THR A 106 16.14 -0.84 -16.22
CA THR A 106 14.96 -0.65 -17.07
C THR A 106 13.76 -1.46 -16.56
N VAL A 107 13.99 -2.73 -16.23
CA VAL A 107 12.96 -3.62 -15.68
C VAL A 107 12.47 -3.08 -14.33
N ALA A 108 13.36 -2.70 -13.42
CA ALA A 108 13.01 -2.13 -12.12
C ALA A 108 12.15 -0.86 -12.25
N ILE A 109 12.53 0.04 -13.15
CA ILE A 109 11.76 1.28 -13.44
C ILE A 109 10.37 0.93 -13.99
N THR A 110 10.26 -0.06 -14.86
CA THR A 110 8.98 -0.49 -15.42
C THR A 110 8.04 -1.03 -14.34
N PHE A 111 8.54 -1.86 -13.43
CA PHE A 111 7.76 -2.35 -12.29
C PHE A 111 7.30 -1.21 -11.38
N ILE A 112 8.19 -0.28 -11.05
CA ILE A 112 7.86 0.88 -10.21
C ILE A 112 6.81 1.75 -10.89
N ARG A 113 6.96 2.05 -12.19
CA ARG A 113 5.98 2.84 -12.96
C ARG A 113 4.60 2.19 -12.95
N ASN A 114 4.53 0.90 -13.23
CA ASN A 114 3.27 0.17 -13.20
C ASN A 114 2.67 0.13 -11.79
N GLY A 115 3.50 -0.02 -10.76
CA GLY A 115 3.09 0.09 -9.37
C GLY A 115 2.44 1.44 -9.05
N VAL A 116 3.04 2.55 -9.52
CA VAL A 116 2.46 3.90 -9.34
C VAL A 116 1.10 4.02 -10.02
N ILE A 117 0.94 3.48 -11.23
CA ILE A 117 -0.34 3.52 -11.96
C ILE A 117 -1.43 2.78 -11.18
N PHE A 118 -1.16 1.55 -10.73
CA PHE A 118 -2.14 0.77 -9.95
C PHE A 118 -2.45 1.42 -8.60
N PHE A 119 -1.46 2.01 -7.94
CA PHE A 119 -1.65 2.72 -6.69
C PHE A 119 -2.56 3.95 -6.87
N THR A 120 -2.31 4.74 -7.89
CA THR A 120 -3.13 5.90 -8.22
C THR A 120 -4.56 5.49 -8.56
N ALA A 121 -4.74 4.43 -9.35
CA ALA A 121 -6.07 3.89 -9.66
C ALA A 121 -6.81 3.41 -8.39
N SER A 122 -6.12 2.78 -7.45
CA SER A 122 -6.69 2.37 -6.16
C SER A 122 -7.19 3.56 -5.35
N ILE A 123 -6.42 4.66 -5.29
CA ILE A 123 -6.82 5.89 -4.60
C ILE A 123 -8.06 6.50 -5.26
N PHE A 124 -8.08 6.61 -6.58
CA PHE A 124 -9.24 7.14 -7.30
C PHE A 124 -10.50 6.31 -7.04
N LEU A 125 -10.41 4.99 -7.14
CA LEU A 125 -11.53 4.09 -6.83
C LEU A 125 -12.05 4.30 -5.40
N SER A 126 -11.16 4.51 -4.44
CA SER A 126 -11.52 4.74 -3.05
C SER A 126 -12.24 6.08 -2.85
N LEU A 127 -11.82 7.12 -3.55
CA LEU A 127 -12.48 8.42 -3.51
C LEU A 127 -13.88 8.36 -4.13
N PHE A 128 -14.03 7.66 -5.26
CA PHE A 128 -15.34 7.45 -5.88
C PHE A 128 -16.27 6.64 -4.99
N ALA A 129 -15.79 5.57 -4.38
CA ALA A 129 -16.58 4.75 -3.47
C ALA A 129 -17.08 5.53 -2.25
N LYS A 130 -16.28 6.47 -1.73
CA LYS A 130 -16.68 7.35 -0.64
C LYS A 130 -17.74 8.38 -1.07
N SER A 131 -17.62 8.90 -2.29
CA SER A 131 -18.56 9.90 -2.83
C SER A 131 -19.96 9.34 -3.05
N THR A 132 -20.09 8.06 -3.44
CA THR A 132 -21.39 7.42 -3.67
C THR A 132 -22.14 7.08 -2.38
N ASN A 133 -21.46 6.97 -1.25
CA ASN A 133 -22.07 6.66 0.05
C ASN A 133 -22.47 7.91 0.85
N THR A 134 -22.24 9.09 0.32
CA THR A 134 -22.72 10.34 0.92
C THR A 134 -24.09 10.70 0.34
N GLU A 135 -25.04 9.78 0.34
CA GLU A 135 -26.44 10.15 0.24
C GLU A 135 -26.81 10.93 1.50
N PRO A 136 -27.42 12.14 1.38
CA PRO A 136 -27.84 12.87 2.55
C PRO A 136 -28.84 11.98 3.28
N GLN A 137 -28.50 11.55 4.50
CA GLN A 137 -29.50 11.05 5.42
C GLN A 137 -30.49 12.22 5.64
N ILE A 138 -31.54 12.21 4.84
CA ILE A 138 -32.74 12.96 5.16
C ILE A 138 -33.23 12.33 6.46
N SER A 139 -32.89 12.94 7.56
CA SER A 139 -33.43 12.60 8.86
C SER A 139 -34.95 12.60 8.75
N PRO A 140 -35.65 11.49 8.98
CA PRO A 140 -37.07 11.51 9.15
C PRO A 140 -37.37 11.93 10.59
N SER A 141 -37.07 13.19 10.91
CA SER A 141 -37.44 13.75 12.17
C SER A 141 -38.25 15.01 11.93
N ILE A 142 -39.47 14.89 11.54
CA ILE A 142 -40.55 15.83 11.80
C ILE A 142 -41.83 15.13 11.37
N ASN A 143 -42.36 14.19 12.13
CA ASN A 143 -43.78 13.87 12.11
C ASN A 143 -44.18 13.03 13.35
N ASN A 144 -43.78 13.47 14.55
CA ASN A 144 -44.37 12.95 15.78
C ASN A 144 -44.68 14.09 16.77
N GLU A 145 -45.24 15.18 16.25
CA GLU A 145 -45.77 16.20 17.12
C GLU A 145 -47.18 16.62 16.66
N LEU A 146 -48.06 15.65 16.61
CA LEU A 146 -49.50 15.84 16.55
C LEU A 146 -50.20 14.60 17.10
N THR A 147 -49.83 14.18 18.29
CA THR A 147 -50.69 13.32 19.09
C THR A 147 -51.46 14.25 20.05
N HIS A 148 -52.74 14.36 19.75
CA HIS A 148 -53.76 14.95 20.61
C HIS A 148 -53.56 14.58 22.08
N PRO A 149 -53.79 15.53 23.01
CA PRO A 149 -53.93 15.21 24.42
C PRO A 149 -55.12 14.29 24.62
N ALA A 150 -54.89 13.11 25.18
CA ALA A 150 -55.93 12.19 25.57
C ALA A 150 -56.84 12.84 26.64
N PRO A 151 -58.17 12.64 26.59
CA PRO A 151 -59.09 13.18 27.60
C PRO A 151 -58.79 12.57 28.96
N GLU A 152 -58.73 13.46 29.97
CA GLU A 152 -58.63 13.09 31.39
C GLU A 152 -59.72 12.09 31.78
N GLN A 153 -59.33 10.88 32.09
CA GLN A 153 -60.23 9.91 32.74
C GLN A 153 -60.33 10.25 34.21
N HIS A 154 -61.51 10.73 34.58
CA HIS A 154 -62.03 10.90 35.91
C HIS A 154 -61.77 9.66 36.77
N LYS A 155 -60.91 9.82 37.76
CA LYS A 155 -60.56 8.75 38.72
C LYS A 155 -61.70 8.66 39.75
N LEU A 156 -62.51 7.65 39.64
CA LEU A 156 -63.48 7.26 40.71
C LEU A 156 -62.70 6.79 41.95
N PRO A 157 -63.18 7.20 43.16
CA PRO A 157 -62.56 6.75 44.39
C PRO A 157 -62.85 5.28 44.68
N ALA A 158 -61.81 4.61 45.14
CA ALA A 158 -61.86 3.19 45.54
C ALA A 158 -62.65 3.03 46.84
N PRO A 159 -63.47 1.96 47.01
CA PRO A 159 -64.14 1.65 48.27
C PRO A 159 -63.16 1.04 49.28
N ASP A 160 -63.20 1.59 50.49
CA ASP A 160 -62.62 1.00 51.70
C ASP A 160 -63.21 -0.37 51.97
N THR A 161 -62.35 -1.36 52.08
CA THR A 161 -62.71 -2.63 52.73
C THR A 161 -61.58 -3.02 53.68
N SER A 162 -61.69 -2.48 54.89
CA SER A 162 -61.11 -3.09 56.07
C SER A 162 -61.89 -4.34 56.46
N THR A 163 -61.24 -5.50 56.40
CA THR A 163 -61.69 -6.66 57.20
C THR A 163 -60.48 -7.39 57.75
N ASN A 164 -60.32 -7.16 59.03
CA ASN A 164 -59.59 -8.04 59.95
C ASN A 164 -60.00 -9.52 59.75
N PHE A 165 -59.06 -10.41 59.65
CA PHE A 165 -59.32 -11.79 60.19
C PHE A 165 -58.01 -12.36 60.78
N LEU A 166 -58.14 -12.61 62.02
CA LEU A 166 -57.45 -13.35 63.03
C LEU A 166 -56.71 -14.62 62.56
N GLU A 167 -55.49 -14.75 63.11
CA GLU A 167 -54.80 -16.01 63.40
C GLU A 167 -55.72 -16.99 64.20
N PRO A 168 -55.55 -18.35 64.12
CA PRO A 168 -54.67 -18.95 65.07
C PRO A 168 -53.93 -20.23 64.60
N ARG A 169 -52.79 -20.43 65.31
CA ARG A 169 -52.08 -21.66 65.67
C ARG A 169 -51.22 -22.34 64.60
#